data_b686bcdaa5c7d57ce8afe3e0e01e8c32
#
_entry.id   b686bcdaa5c7d57ce8afe3e0e01e8c32
#
_cell.length_a   1.000
_cell.length_b   1.000
_cell.length_c   1.000
_cell.angle_alpha   90.00
_cell.angle_beta   90.00
_cell.angle_gamma   90.00
#
_symmetry.space_group_name_H-M   'P 1'
#
loop_
_entity.id
_entity.type
_entity.pdbx_description
1 polymer ?
#
loop_
_entity_poly.entity_id
_entity_poly.type
_entity_poly.pdbx_seq_one_letter_code
_entity_poly.pdbx_strand_id
1 'polypeptide(L)'
;MTAMTNNIQQELIYSRTGLAAGASQTITWKNPPQQTPLSFWAAANPPTAAGPHGTSHGAVEITGVVHHYDRDNYNGDRHSIDITVKNVGTTVTGYDVWMTWLTTT
;
A
#
# COMPACT_ATOMS: atom_id res chain seq x y z
N MET A 1 -13.77 16.43 32.06
CA MET A 1 -12.84 15.74 31.18
C MET A 1 -13.26 15.96 29.72
N THR A 2 -12.36 16.45 28.93
CA THR A 2 -12.64 16.67 27.51
C THR A 2 -12.48 15.36 26.76
N ALA A 3 -13.51 14.96 26.00
CA ALA A 3 -13.41 13.78 25.15
C ALA A 3 -12.45 14.05 23.99
N MET A 4 -11.60 13.07 23.68
CA MET A 4 -10.74 13.11 22.52
C MET A 4 -11.51 12.61 21.31
N THR A 5 -11.39 13.33 20.21
CA THR A 5 -12.00 12.93 18.95
C THR A 5 -10.94 12.26 18.07
N ASN A 6 -11.24 11.03 17.66
CA ASN A 6 -10.37 10.28 16.75
C ASN A 6 -10.96 10.35 15.34
N ASN A 7 -10.13 10.70 14.39
CA ASN A 7 -10.50 10.74 12.98
C ASN A 7 -9.63 9.76 12.20
N ILE A 8 -10.27 8.99 11.35
CA ILE A 8 -9.57 8.10 10.42
C ILE A 8 -9.34 8.88 9.13
N GLN A 9 -8.10 8.92 8.71
CA GLN A 9 -7.67 9.57 7.46
C GLN A 9 -7.23 8.51 6.47
N GLN A 10 -7.37 8.82 5.18
CA GLN A 10 -6.88 7.96 4.09
C GLN A 10 -6.05 8.79 3.14
N GLU A 11 -4.99 8.18 2.62
CA GLU A 11 -4.13 8.82 1.63
C GLU A 11 -3.70 7.80 0.59
N LEU A 12 -3.76 8.21 -0.68
CA LEU A 12 -3.18 7.44 -1.77
C LEU A 12 -1.67 7.64 -1.73
N ILE A 13 -0.91 6.58 -1.57
CA ILE A 13 0.54 6.67 -1.45
C ILE A 13 1.28 6.14 -2.68
N TYR A 14 0.63 5.34 -3.51
CA TYR A 14 1.26 4.78 -4.70
C TYR A 14 0.21 4.29 -5.69
N SER A 15 0.51 4.47 -6.99
CA SER A 15 -0.30 3.91 -8.08
C SER A 15 0.60 3.29 -9.13
N ARG A 16 0.14 2.19 -9.71
CA ARG A 16 0.83 1.52 -10.81
C ARG A 16 -0.15 1.16 -11.91
N THR A 17 0.30 1.30 -13.16
CA THR A 17 -0.55 1.05 -14.34
C THR A 17 -0.69 -0.43 -14.70
N GLY A 18 0.28 -1.26 -14.32
CA GLY A 18 0.17 -2.69 -14.61
C GLY A 18 1.19 -3.51 -13.86
N LEU A 19 0.73 -4.62 -13.31
CA LEU A 19 1.55 -5.65 -12.69
C LEU A 19 1.11 -6.99 -13.28
N ALA A 20 2.07 -7.78 -13.77
CA ALA A 20 1.77 -9.06 -14.42
C ALA A 20 1.13 -10.04 -13.44
N ALA A 21 0.27 -10.92 -13.95
CA ALA A 21 -0.36 -11.97 -13.14
C ALA A 21 0.70 -12.82 -12.43
N GLY A 22 0.52 -13.04 -11.14
CA GLY A 22 1.47 -13.79 -10.31
C GLY A 22 2.70 -13.02 -9.87
N ALA A 23 2.94 -11.82 -10.40
CA ALA A 23 4.09 -11.00 -10.02
C ALA A 23 3.83 -10.25 -8.72
N SER A 24 4.93 -9.92 -8.05
CA SER A 24 4.91 -9.10 -6.84
C SER A 24 5.81 -7.87 -7.04
N GLN A 25 5.47 -6.80 -6.34
CA GLN A 25 6.27 -5.60 -6.28
C GLN A 25 6.35 -5.11 -4.85
N THR A 26 7.55 -4.69 -4.45
CA THR A 26 7.75 -4.04 -3.15
C THR A 26 7.95 -2.56 -3.35
N ILE A 27 7.18 -1.78 -2.62
CA ILE A 27 7.26 -0.32 -2.59
C ILE A 27 7.89 0.07 -1.28
N THR A 28 8.93 0.92 -1.33
CA THR A 28 9.56 1.45 -0.13
C THR A 28 9.13 2.89 0.08
N TRP A 29 8.48 3.15 1.19
CA TRP A 29 8.12 4.50 1.61
C TRP A 29 9.13 4.99 2.63
N LYS A 30 10.00 5.92 2.21
CA LYS A 30 11.08 6.45 3.04
C LYS A 30 10.59 7.64 3.86
N ASN A 31 11.00 7.67 5.14
CA ASN A 31 10.71 8.78 6.04
C ASN A 31 9.23 9.14 6.05
N PRO A 32 8.33 8.18 6.30
CA PRO A 32 6.90 8.48 6.34
C PRO A 32 6.61 9.54 7.40
N PRO A 33 5.55 10.33 7.23
CA PRO A 33 5.14 11.27 8.26
C PRO A 33 4.95 10.55 9.60
N GLN A 34 5.08 11.29 10.69
CA GLN A 34 5.03 10.71 12.05
C GLN A 34 3.62 10.33 12.51
N GLN A 35 2.71 10.08 11.59
CA GLN A 35 1.43 9.48 11.92
C GLN A 35 1.64 7.98 12.15
N THR A 36 0.85 7.42 13.06
CA THR A 36 0.82 5.98 13.26
C THR A 36 -0.09 5.36 12.22
N PRO A 37 0.43 4.59 11.26
CA PRO A 37 -0.43 3.91 10.29
C PRO A 37 -1.30 2.88 10.98
N LEU A 38 -2.58 2.83 10.63
CA LEU A 38 -3.48 1.76 11.06
C LEU A 38 -3.39 0.57 10.11
N SER A 39 -3.38 0.84 8.82
CA SER A 39 -3.33 -0.21 7.82
C SER A 39 -2.90 0.33 6.47
N PHE A 40 -2.44 -0.59 5.63
CA PHE A 40 -2.23 -0.38 4.19
C PHE A 40 -3.14 -1.33 3.44
N TRP A 41 -3.71 -0.87 2.34
CA TRP A 41 -4.54 -1.71 1.50
C TRP A 41 -4.33 -1.34 0.03
N ALA A 42 -4.58 -2.31 -0.84
CA ALA A 42 -4.45 -2.15 -2.28
C ALA A 42 -5.81 -2.36 -2.93
N ALA A 43 -6.11 -1.52 -3.92
CA ALA A 43 -7.30 -1.62 -4.74
C ALA A 43 -6.89 -1.92 -6.17
N ALA A 44 -7.45 -2.99 -6.73
CA ALA A 44 -7.23 -3.32 -8.13
C ALA A 44 -8.02 -2.37 -9.03
N ASN A 45 -7.36 -1.91 -10.10
CA ASN A 45 -8.06 -1.17 -11.15
C ASN A 45 -8.68 -2.14 -12.15
N PRO A 46 -9.76 -1.75 -12.85
CA PRO A 46 -10.36 -2.62 -13.87
C PRO A 46 -9.32 -3.01 -14.92
N PRO A 47 -9.32 -4.27 -15.38
CA PRO A 47 -8.48 -4.67 -16.51
C PRO A 47 -8.77 -3.83 -17.75
N THR A 48 -7.72 -3.52 -18.54
CA THR A 48 -7.85 -2.65 -19.70
C THR A 48 -8.54 -3.32 -20.87
N ALA A 49 -8.56 -4.65 -20.92
CA ALA A 49 -9.18 -5.42 -21.97
C ALA A 49 -10.07 -6.51 -21.39
N ALA A 50 -11.27 -6.67 -21.97
CA ALA A 50 -12.12 -7.80 -21.66
C ALA A 50 -11.64 -9.03 -22.41
N GLY A 51 -11.65 -10.18 -21.74
CA GLY A 51 -11.41 -11.49 -22.35
C GLY A 51 -12.64 -12.37 -22.26
N PRO A 52 -12.52 -13.65 -22.66
CA PRO A 52 -13.59 -14.61 -22.41
C PRO A 52 -13.96 -14.66 -20.94
N HIS A 53 -15.18 -15.09 -20.64
CA HIS A 53 -15.69 -15.12 -19.26
C HIS A 53 -14.71 -15.81 -18.31
N GLY A 54 -14.37 -15.12 -17.23
CA GLY A 54 -13.48 -15.63 -16.19
C GLY A 54 -11.98 -15.51 -16.50
N THR A 55 -11.59 -14.95 -17.67
CA THR A 55 -10.17 -14.84 -18.05
C THR A 55 -9.55 -13.47 -17.76
N SER A 56 -10.37 -12.42 -17.63
CA SER A 56 -9.90 -11.06 -17.34
C SER A 56 -10.27 -10.68 -15.91
N HIS A 57 -9.61 -11.32 -14.97
CA HIS A 57 -9.85 -11.11 -13.53
C HIS A 57 -8.67 -10.35 -12.92
N GLY A 58 -8.94 -9.13 -12.47
CA GLY A 58 -7.96 -8.32 -11.76
C GLY A 58 -8.13 -8.44 -10.26
N ALA A 59 -7.07 -8.80 -9.58
CA ALA A 59 -7.07 -8.89 -8.12
C ALA A 59 -5.66 -8.67 -7.60
N VAL A 60 -5.54 -7.84 -6.58
CA VAL A 60 -4.27 -7.58 -5.90
C VAL A 60 -4.44 -7.74 -4.41
N GLU A 61 -3.37 -8.13 -3.74
CA GLU A 61 -3.35 -8.19 -2.29
C GLU A 61 -2.01 -7.68 -1.76
N ILE A 62 -2.02 -7.18 -0.53
CA ILE A 62 -0.80 -6.86 0.19
C ILE A 62 -0.36 -8.12 0.90
N THR A 63 0.84 -8.62 0.54
CA THR A 63 1.39 -9.85 1.11
C THR A 63 2.36 -9.59 2.25
N GLY A 64 2.82 -8.35 2.41
CA GLY A 64 3.71 -8.02 3.50
C GLY A 64 3.82 -6.53 3.72
N VAL A 65 3.96 -6.14 4.97
CA VAL A 65 4.30 -4.78 5.39
C VAL A 65 5.42 -4.92 6.41
N VAL A 66 6.58 -4.34 6.10
CA VAL A 66 7.73 -4.41 6.99
C VAL A 66 8.16 -2.99 7.36
N HIS A 67 8.19 -2.71 8.64
CA HIS A 67 8.69 -1.45 9.18
C HIS A 67 10.17 -1.60 9.48
N HIS A 68 10.97 -0.66 8.97
CA HIS A 68 12.40 -0.59 9.23
C HIS A 68 12.71 0.70 9.99
N TYR A 69 13.53 0.58 11.00
CA TYR A 69 14.03 1.72 11.74
C TYR A 69 15.52 1.53 12.00
N ASP A 70 16.34 2.33 11.33
CA ASP A 70 17.79 2.25 11.47
C ASP A 70 18.29 3.41 12.31
N ARG A 71 19.12 3.11 13.31
CA ARG A 71 19.86 4.11 14.05
C ARG A 71 21.27 4.18 13.54
N ASP A 72 21.69 5.38 13.16
CA ASP A 72 22.99 5.61 12.55
C ASP A 72 23.60 6.86 13.15
N ASN A 73 24.78 6.71 13.76
CA ASN A 73 25.49 7.84 14.34
C ASN A 73 25.94 8.88 13.31
N TYR A 74 26.05 8.48 12.04
CA TYR A 74 26.49 9.36 10.95
C TYR A 74 25.36 10.08 10.26
N ASN A 75 24.28 9.37 9.97
CA ASN A 75 23.21 9.86 9.12
C ASN A 75 21.91 10.10 9.91
N GLY A 76 21.92 9.89 11.22
CA GLY A 76 20.74 9.98 12.04
C GLY A 76 19.82 8.78 11.87
N ASP A 77 18.67 8.87 12.49
CA ASP A 77 17.68 7.80 12.44
C ASP A 77 16.94 7.81 11.10
N ARG A 78 16.73 6.62 10.54
CA ARG A 78 16.00 6.44 9.30
C ARG A 78 14.84 5.49 9.50
N HIS A 79 13.69 5.89 9.00
CA HIS A 79 12.48 5.12 9.06
C HIS A 79 11.99 4.85 7.63
N SER A 80 11.61 3.61 7.36
CA SER A 80 11.01 3.24 6.09
C SER A 80 9.99 2.13 6.28
N ILE A 81 9.07 2.02 5.32
CA ILE A 81 8.05 0.98 5.31
C ILE A 81 8.08 0.32 3.94
N ASP A 82 8.28 -0.99 3.91
CA ASP A 82 8.20 -1.79 2.70
C ASP A 82 6.83 -2.43 2.61
N ILE A 83 6.15 -2.19 1.50
CA ILE A 83 4.82 -2.74 1.23
C ILE A 83 4.91 -3.60 -0.01
N THR A 84 4.61 -4.88 0.11
CA THR A 84 4.64 -5.82 -1.01
C THR A 84 3.24 -6.09 -1.50
N VAL A 85 3.00 -5.85 -2.79
CA VAL A 85 1.74 -6.07 -3.47
C VAL A 85 1.92 -7.22 -4.47
N LYS A 86 1.00 -8.15 -4.49
CA LYS A 86 0.99 -9.27 -5.43
C LYS A 86 -0.28 -9.25 -6.27
N ASN A 87 -0.13 -9.45 -7.58
CA ASN A 87 -1.26 -9.69 -8.46
C ASN A 87 -1.67 -11.17 -8.33
N VAL A 88 -2.82 -11.40 -7.72
CA VAL A 88 -3.39 -12.74 -7.52
C VAL A 88 -4.52 -13.03 -8.51
N GLY A 89 -4.72 -12.15 -9.47
CA GLY A 89 -5.67 -12.34 -10.55
C GLY A 89 -5.09 -13.12 -11.72
N THR A 90 -5.80 -13.10 -12.82
CA THR A 90 -5.44 -13.87 -14.04
C THR A 90 -4.89 -13.00 -15.16
N THR A 91 -4.92 -11.68 -15.02
CA THR A 91 -4.48 -10.73 -16.07
C THR A 91 -3.63 -9.62 -15.47
N VAL A 92 -2.93 -8.90 -16.33
CA VAL A 92 -2.19 -7.69 -15.95
C VAL A 92 -3.16 -6.71 -15.31
N THR A 93 -2.82 -6.21 -14.13
CA THR A 93 -3.71 -5.37 -13.34
C THR A 93 -2.94 -4.18 -12.77
N GLY A 94 -3.47 -2.97 -13.01
CA GLY A 94 -3.04 -1.78 -12.30
C GLY A 94 -3.62 -1.76 -10.89
N TYR A 95 -3.01 -1.00 -10.01
CA TYR A 95 -3.50 -0.90 -8.63
C TYR A 95 -3.11 0.42 -7.98
N ASP A 96 -3.85 0.73 -6.92
CA ASP A 96 -3.57 1.85 -6.02
C ASP A 96 -3.29 1.30 -4.63
N VAL A 97 -2.34 1.89 -3.94
CA VAL A 97 -2.06 1.57 -2.53
C VAL A 97 -2.45 2.75 -1.67
N TRP A 98 -3.24 2.47 -0.67
CA TRP A 98 -3.76 3.45 0.28
C TRP A 98 -3.22 3.16 1.67
N MET A 99 -3.02 4.22 2.43
CA MET A 99 -2.73 4.14 3.86
C MET A 99 -3.87 4.77 4.65
N THR A 100 -4.21 4.14 5.75
CA THR A 100 -5.10 4.74 6.74
C THR A 100 -4.32 5.03 8.01
N TRP A 101 -4.61 6.15 8.64
CA TRP A 101 -4.02 6.49 9.93
C TRP A 101 -5.03 7.19 10.81
N LEU A 102 -4.69 7.26 12.10
CA LEU A 102 -5.54 7.89 13.09
C LEU A 102 -4.97 9.25 13.48
N THR A 103 -5.80 10.28 13.43
CA THR A 103 -5.51 11.56 14.03
C THR A 103 -6.38 11.75 15.27
N THR A 104 -5.81 12.31 16.31
CA THR A 104 -6.51 12.60 17.57
C THR A 104 -6.52 14.10 17.80
N THR A 105 -7.69 14.63 18.05
CA THR A 105 -7.88 16.06 18.34
C THR A 105 -8.47 16.29 19.71
#